data_08d52a461adc390e2a758f9976c8a743
#
_entry.id   08d52a461adc390e2a758f9976c8a743
#
_cell.length_a   1.000
_cell.length_b   1.000
_cell.length_c   1.000
_cell.angle_alpha   90.00
_cell.angle_beta   90.00
_cell.angle_gamma   90.00
#
_symmetry.space_group_name_H-M   'P 1'
#
loop_
_entity.id
_entity.type
_entity.pdbx_description
1 polymer ?
#
loop_
_entity_poly.entity_id
_entity_poly.type
_entity_poly.pdbx_seq_one_letter_code
_entity_poly.pdbx_strand_id
1 'polypeptide(L)'
;MMDNSADPVSPASAATPQGVLLPLALAQFICSYAASNMNVAISNIATDLGTTVSGVQTTIAVFTLTMAALMIPGSKLTDILGRTYLFRRGLLVYGVGALIAAAAPGLGILILGYSLLEGIGTALLIPPVYILATVFYPDL
;
A
#
# COMPACT_ATOMS: atom_id res chain seq x y z
N MET A 1 -25.76 -5.02 51.85
CA MET A 1 -25.73 -6.18 50.97
C MET A 1 -25.52 -5.65 49.55
N MET A 2 -24.24 -5.57 49.16
CA MET A 2 -23.85 -4.98 47.87
C MET A 2 -23.79 -6.11 46.87
N ASP A 3 -24.74 -6.10 45.94
CA ASP A 3 -24.71 -6.98 44.77
C ASP A 3 -23.73 -6.38 43.78
N ASN A 4 -22.55 -7.00 43.69
CA ASN A 4 -21.50 -6.66 42.74
C ASN A 4 -21.58 -7.63 41.54
N SER A 5 -22.68 -7.55 40.79
CA SER A 5 -22.76 -8.16 39.47
C SER A 5 -22.02 -7.29 38.46
N ALA A 6 -20.69 -7.32 38.54
CA ALA A 6 -19.88 -6.89 37.40
C ALA A 6 -20.09 -7.91 36.28
N ASP A 7 -20.96 -7.57 35.34
CA ASP A 7 -21.06 -8.30 34.09
C ASP A 7 -19.66 -8.39 33.47
N PRO A 8 -19.16 -9.56 33.13
CA PRO A 8 -17.93 -9.68 32.38
C PRO A 8 -18.21 -9.02 31.03
N VAL A 9 -17.55 -7.88 30.79
CA VAL A 9 -17.48 -7.28 29.45
C VAL A 9 -17.09 -8.40 28.50
N SER A 10 -18.08 -8.86 27.76
CA SER A 10 -17.87 -9.83 26.67
C SER A 10 -16.74 -9.29 25.80
N PRO A 11 -15.64 -10.00 25.58
CA PRO A 11 -14.61 -9.54 24.68
C PRO A 11 -15.27 -9.47 23.31
N ALA A 12 -15.62 -8.23 22.89
CA ALA A 12 -16.06 -7.96 21.54
C ALA A 12 -15.07 -8.63 20.60
N SER A 13 -15.59 -9.64 19.89
CA SER A 13 -15.02 -10.32 18.74
C SER A 13 -13.59 -9.82 18.39
N ALA A 14 -12.60 -10.29 19.12
CA ALA A 14 -11.21 -10.09 18.76
C ALA A 14 -11.04 -10.80 17.42
N ALA A 15 -10.95 -10.05 16.35
CA ALA A 15 -10.50 -10.58 15.08
C ALA A 15 -9.25 -11.41 15.38
N THR A 16 -9.30 -12.70 15.09
CA THR A 16 -8.18 -13.59 15.37
C THR A 16 -6.92 -12.99 14.77
N PRO A 17 -5.80 -12.93 15.50
CA PRO A 17 -4.56 -12.35 15.01
C PRO A 17 -4.21 -12.79 13.58
N GLN A 18 -4.47 -14.05 13.25
CA GLN A 18 -4.27 -14.62 11.93
C GLN A 18 -5.16 -14.00 10.84
N GLY A 19 -6.39 -13.57 11.18
CA GLY A 19 -7.30 -12.91 10.25
C GLY A 19 -6.86 -11.49 9.83
N VAL A 20 -6.02 -10.85 10.63
CA VAL A 20 -5.46 -9.52 10.32
C VAL A 20 -4.09 -9.64 9.66
N LEU A 21 -3.29 -10.63 10.06
CA LEU A 21 -1.93 -10.81 9.54
C LEU A 21 -1.91 -11.11 8.03
N LEU A 22 -2.78 -11.97 7.57
CA LEU A 22 -2.80 -12.39 6.17
C LEU A 22 -3.05 -11.24 5.19
N PRO A 23 -4.07 -10.38 5.37
CA PRO A 23 -4.25 -9.20 4.51
C PRO A 23 -3.07 -8.24 4.56
N LEU A 24 -2.47 -8.01 5.72
CA LEU A 24 -1.31 -7.15 5.88
C LEU A 24 -0.08 -7.71 5.16
N ALA A 25 0.18 -9.00 5.33
CA ALA A 25 1.29 -9.69 4.67
C ALA A 25 1.12 -9.70 3.14
N LEU A 26 -0.09 -9.93 2.65
CA LEU A 26 -0.39 -9.88 1.22
C LEU A 26 -0.23 -8.47 0.65
N ALA A 27 -0.70 -7.44 1.34
CA ALA A 27 -0.52 -6.06 0.92
C ALA A 27 0.97 -5.68 0.86
N GLN A 28 1.75 -6.04 1.87
CA GLN A 28 3.20 -5.81 1.87
C GLN A 28 3.91 -6.59 0.77
N PHE A 29 3.51 -7.84 0.54
CA PHE A 29 4.06 -8.66 -0.54
C PHE A 29 3.79 -8.03 -1.91
N ILE A 30 2.54 -7.59 -2.17
CA ILE A 30 2.15 -6.93 -3.43
C ILE A 30 2.98 -5.67 -3.66
N CYS A 31 3.13 -4.80 -2.64
CA CYS A 31 3.93 -3.59 -2.75
C CYS A 31 5.41 -3.88 -3.05
N SER A 32 5.99 -4.87 -2.37
CA SER A 32 7.38 -5.29 -2.58
C SER A 32 7.60 -5.94 -3.95
N TYR A 33 6.63 -6.77 -4.37
CA TYR A 33 6.67 -7.42 -5.68
C TYR A 33 6.60 -6.39 -6.81
N ALA A 34 5.69 -5.43 -6.75
CA ALA A 34 5.55 -4.40 -7.76
C ALA A 34 6.83 -3.56 -7.91
N ALA A 35 7.44 -3.17 -6.79
CA ALA A 35 8.70 -2.43 -6.81
C ALA A 35 9.85 -3.22 -7.44
N SER A 36 9.92 -4.53 -7.19
CA SER A 36 10.97 -5.41 -7.75
C SER A 36 10.71 -5.75 -9.21
N ASN A 37 9.47 -6.09 -9.55
CA ASN A 37 9.09 -6.55 -10.90
C ASN A 37 9.37 -5.49 -11.96
N MET A 38 9.08 -4.23 -11.68
CA MET A 38 9.34 -3.13 -12.60
C MET A 38 10.82 -3.02 -12.96
N ASN A 39 11.72 -3.20 -11.99
CA ASN A 39 13.16 -3.17 -12.22
C ASN A 39 13.67 -4.32 -13.11
N VAL A 40 13.07 -5.50 -12.99
CA VAL A 40 13.42 -6.66 -13.83
C VAL A 40 12.89 -6.51 -15.25
N ALA A 41 11.71 -5.92 -15.40
CA ALA A 41 11.01 -5.81 -16.68
C ALA A 41 11.36 -4.55 -17.48
N ILE A 42 12.28 -3.70 -17.02
CA ILE A 42 12.60 -2.39 -17.64
C ILE A 42 12.77 -2.49 -19.17
N SER A 43 13.59 -3.42 -19.63
CA SER A 43 13.92 -3.56 -21.07
C SER A 43 12.70 -3.98 -21.89
N ASN A 44 11.90 -4.91 -21.38
CA ASN A 44 10.69 -5.38 -22.05
C ASN A 44 9.65 -4.27 -22.13
N ILE A 45 9.42 -3.55 -21.04
CA ILE A 45 8.49 -2.42 -20.99
C ILE A 45 8.93 -1.32 -21.96
N ALA A 46 10.22 -1.00 -22.01
CA ALA A 46 10.75 -0.02 -22.94
C ALA A 46 10.48 -0.41 -24.41
N THR A 47 10.63 -1.68 -24.75
CA THR A 47 10.36 -2.19 -26.08
C THR A 47 8.86 -2.17 -26.40
N ASP A 48 8.04 -2.66 -25.50
CA ASP A 48 6.58 -2.76 -25.69
C ASP A 48 5.90 -1.40 -25.80
N LEU A 49 6.39 -0.40 -25.06
CA LEU A 49 5.87 0.96 -25.09
C LEU A 49 6.55 1.86 -26.14
N GLY A 50 7.51 1.35 -26.90
CA GLY A 50 8.24 2.13 -27.89
C GLY A 50 9.01 3.29 -27.26
N THR A 51 9.52 3.12 -26.05
CA THR A 51 10.25 4.13 -25.29
C THR A 51 11.68 3.66 -24.98
N THR A 52 12.42 4.43 -24.22
CA THR A 52 13.78 4.09 -23.82
C THR A 52 13.84 3.49 -22.42
N VAL A 53 14.90 2.71 -22.13
CA VAL A 53 15.19 2.22 -20.79
C VAL A 53 15.25 3.37 -19.78
N SER A 54 15.84 4.52 -20.18
CA SER A 54 15.88 5.73 -19.34
C SER A 54 14.49 6.28 -19.04
N GLY A 55 13.54 6.21 -19.99
CA GLY A 55 12.15 6.62 -19.78
C GLY A 55 11.47 5.75 -18.70
N VAL A 56 11.66 4.43 -18.75
CA VAL A 56 11.13 3.52 -17.73
C VAL A 56 11.81 3.74 -16.38
N GLN A 57 13.10 3.99 -16.34
CA GLN A 57 13.82 4.35 -15.11
C GLN A 57 13.30 5.64 -14.50
N THR A 58 12.95 6.64 -15.31
CA THR A 58 12.30 7.87 -14.84
C THR A 58 10.96 7.56 -14.18
N THR A 59 10.18 6.64 -14.74
CA THR A 59 8.92 6.17 -14.15
C THR A 59 9.12 5.60 -12.75
N ILE A 60 10.15 4.77 -12.56
CA ILE A 60 10.51 4.21 -11.24
C ILE A 60 10.98 5.31 -10.27
N ALA A 61 11.76 6.27 -10.75
CA ALA A 61 12.23 7.39 -9.93
C ALA A 61 11.06 8.26 -9.45
N VAL A 62 10.11 8.57 -10.33
CA VAL A 62 8.89 9.32 -9.98
C VAL A 62 8.02 8.54 -8.99
N PHE A 63 7.89 7.22 -9.15
CA PHE A 63 7.20 6.36 -8.18
C PHE A 63 7.82 6.48 -6.78
N THR A 64 9.14 6.31 -6.70
CA THR A 64 9.87 6.39 -5.44
C THR A 64 9.76 7.77 -4.80
N LEU A 65 9.85 8.82 -5.61
CA LEU A 65 9.70 10.20 -5.16
C LEU A 65 8.28 10.47 -4.63
N THR A 66 7.25 10.04 -5.35
CA THR A 66 5.84 10.17 -4.94
C THR A 66 5.59 9.45 -3.63
N MET A 67 6.06 8.21 -3.53
CA MET A 67 5.95 7.41 -2.31
C MET A 67 6.64 8.10 -1.13
N ALA A 68 7.89 8.53 -1.29
CA ALA A 68 8.66 9.18 -0.23
C ALA A 68 8.04 10.52 0.20
N ALA A 69 7.59 11.33 -0.75
CA ALA A 69 6.96 12.62 -0.47
C ALA A 69 5.64 12.49 0.31
N LEU A 70 4.87 11.45 0.04
CA LEU A 70 3.56 11.23 0.65
C LEU A 70 3.60 10.34 1.89
N MET A 71 4.72 9.73 2.21
CA MET A 71 4.85 8.83 3.36
C MET A 71 4.63 9.57 4.68
N ILE A 72 5.19 10.76 4.83
CA ILE A 72 5.02 11.59 6.03
C ILE A 72 3.58 12.11 6.17
N PRO A 73 2.97 12.78 5.16
CA PRO A 73 1.56 13.16 5.22
C PRO A 73 0.63 11.95 5.38
N GLY A 74 0.93 10.83 4.72
CA GLY A 74 0.16 9.59 4.80
C GLY A 74 0.14 9.00 6.20
N SER A 75 1.25 9.05 6.93
CA SER A 75 1.32 8.64 8.33
C SER A 75 0.41 9.49 9.23
N LYS A 76 0.47 10.81 9.09
CA LYS A 76 -0.42 11.72 9.83
C LYS A 76 -1.90 11.50 9.48
N LEU A 77 -2.19 11.25 8.23
CA LEU A 77 -3.55 10.96 7.77
C LEU A 77 -4.08 9.66 8.36
N THR A 78 -3.21 8.67 8.54
CA THR A 78 -3.52 7.40 9.23
C THR A 78 -3.98 7.64 10.67
N ASP A 79 -3.35 8.56 11.38
CA ASP A 79 -3.71 8.89 12.76
C ASP A 79 -5.05 9.65 12.84
N ILE A 80 -5.37 10.48 11.86
CA ILE A 80 -6.58 11.30 11.82
C ILE A 80 -7.81 10.51 11.34
N LEU A 81 -7.69 9.80 10.22
CA LEU A 81 -8.81 9.13 9.55
C LEU A 81 -9.02 7.67 10.00
N GLY A 82 -8.07 7.11 10.73
CA GLY A 82 -8.11 5.72 11.15
C GLY A 82 -7.38 4.78 10.19
N ARG A 83 -6.71 3.79 10.79
CA ARG A 83 -5.80 2.86 10.11
C ARG A 83 -6.50 1.98 9.09
N THR A 84 -7.65 1.41 9.48
CA THR A 84 -8.42 0.52 8.61
C THR A 84 -9.04 1.25 7.43
N TYR A 85 -9.53 2.47 7.66
CA TYR A 85 -10.10 3.29 6.60
C TYR A 85 -9.05 3.64 5.55
N LEU A 86 -7.89 4.11 6.00
CA LEU A 86 -6.81 4.51 5.10
C LEU A 86 -6.21 3.31 4.36
N PHE A 87 -6.08 2.17 5.02
CA PHE A 87 -5.65 0.91 4.39
C PHE A 87 -6.57 0.53 3.22
N ARG A 88 -7.89 0.55 3.43
CA ARG A 88 -8.87 0.22 2.37
C ARG A 88 -8.79 1.21 1.21
N ARG A 89 -8.68 2.51 1.49
CA ARG A 89 -8.56 3.54 0.46
C ARG A 89 -7.23 3.45 -0.29
N GLY A 90 -6.14 3.23 0.42
CA GLY A 90 -4.83 3.00 -0.19
C GLY A 90 -4.83 1.80 -1.13
N LEU A 91 -5.46 0.70 -0.73
CA LEU A 91 -5.59 -0.50 -1.55
C LEU A 91 -6.42 -0.25 -2.83
N LEU A 92 -7.50 0.53 -2.73
CA LEU A 92 -8.30 0.92 -3.90
C LEU A 92 -7.51 1.79 -4.87
N VAL A 93 -6.82 2.82 -4.37
CA VAL A 93 -5.98 3.71 -5.19
C VAL A 93 -4.86 2.92 -5.85
N TYR A 94 -4.20 2.04 -5.11
CA TYR A 94 -3.18 1.15 -5.64
C TYR A 94 -3.73 0.24 -6.75
N GLY A 95 -4.86 -0.41 -6.51
CA GLY A 95 -5.50 -1.31 -7.50
C GLY A 95 -5.91 -0.58 -8.78
N VAL A 96 -6.47 0.62 -8.67
CA VAL A 96 -6.80 1.45 -9.84
C VAL A 96 -5.53 1.85 -10.59
N GLY A 97 -4.48 2.24 -9.88
CA GLY A 97 -3.18 2.56 -10.47
C GLY A 97 -2.58 1.38 -11.23
N ALA A 98 -2.63 0.18 -10.64
CA ALA A 98 -2.16 -1.04 -11.28
C ALA A 98 -2.94 -1.39 -12.55
N LEU A 99 -4.25 -1.23 -12.56
CA LEU A 99 -5.09 -1.43 -13.75
C LEU A 99 -4.75 -0.44 -14.87
N ILE A 100 -4.57 0.83 -14.52
CA ILE A 100 -4.19 1.87 -15.49
C ILE A 100 -2.78 1.59 -16.04
N ALA A 101 -1.85 1.21 -15.19
CA ALA A 101 -0.50 0.84 -15.62
C ALA A 101 -0.48 -0.38 -16.52
N ALA A 102 -1.28 -1.40 -16.21
CA ALA A 102 -1.40 -2.62 -17.02
C ALA A 102 -2.01 -2.35 -18.40
N ALA A 103 -2.91 -1.39 -18.51
CA ALA A 103 -3.56 -0.97 -19.75
C ALA A 103 -2.84 0.18 -20.47
N ALA A 104 -1.67 0.63 -19.97
CA ALA A 104 -0.98 1.81 -20.49
C ALA A 104 -0.53 1.62 -21.94
N PRO A 105 -1.01 2.44 -22.89
CA PRO A 105 -0.58 2.39 -24.28
C PRO A 105 0.74 3.15 -24.53
N GLY A 106 1.27 3.85 -23.53
CA GLY A 106 2.48 4.64 -23.62
C GLY A 106 3.04 5.05 -22.26
N LEU A 107 4.24 5.65 -22.29
CA LEU A 107 4.99 6.04 -21.10
C LEU A 107 4.21 7.02 -20.20
N GLY A 108 3.50 7.99 -20.79
CA GLY A 108 2.77 9.00 -20.02
C GLY A 108 1.68 8.39 -19.13
N ILE A 109 0.91 7.43 -19.66
CA ILE A 109 -0.14 6.74 -18.90
C ILE A 109 0.48 5.76 -17.90
N LEU A 110 1.61 5.14 -18.22
CA LEU A 110 2.37 4.33 -17.28
C LEU A 110 2.84 5.15 -16.08
N ILE A 111 3.36 6.36 -16.29
CA ILE A 111 3.75 7.28 -15.22
C ILE A 111 2.53 7.63 -14.36
N LEU A 112 1.39 7.94 -14.96
CA LEU A 112 0.17 8.26 -14.22
C LEU A 112 -0.30 7.08 -13.35
N GLY A 113 -0.41 5.89 -13.92
CA GLY A 113 -0.88 4.70 -13.21
C GLY A 113 0.13 4.20 -12.18
N TYR A 114 1.33 3.87 -12.62
CA TYR A 114 2.36 3.28 -11.77
C TYR A 114 2.98 4.31 -10.81
N SER A 115 3.49 5.43 -11.34
CA SER A 115 4.28 6.34 -10.51
C SER A 115 3.41 7.16 -9.57
N LEU A 116 2.29 7.71 -10.04
CA LEU A 116 1.42 8.54 -9.23
C LEU A 116 0.43 7.72 -8.41
N LEU A 117 -0.45 6.96 -9.06
CA LEU A 117 -1.53 6.26 -8.35
C LEU A 117 -1.01 5.11 -7.48
N GLU A 118 -0.15 4.24 -7.99
CA GLU A 118 0.44 3.19 -7.15
C GLU A 118 1.39 3.77 -6.10
N GLY A 119 2.13 4.83 -6.41
CA GLY A 119 2.98 5.55 -5.46
C GLY A 119 2.17 6.14 -4.30
N ILE A 120 1.05 6.80 -4.59
CA ILE A 120 0.11 7.30 -3.58
C ILE A 120 -0.48 6.14 -2.78
N GLY A 121 -0.97 5.11 -3.45
CA GLY A 121 -1.52 3.91 -2.82
C GLY A 121 -0.53 3.25 -1.87
N THR A 122 0.72 3.07 -2.29
CA THR A 122 1.79 2.51 -1.48
C THR A 122 2.11 3.38 -0.26
N ALA A 123 2.19 4.71 -0.43
CA ALA A 123 2.41 5.65 0.66
C ALA A 123 1.27 5.63 1.70
N LEU A 124 0.04 5.33 1.29
CA LEU A 124 -1.11 5.18 2.18
C LEU A 124 -1.19 3.79 2.82
N LEU A 125 -0.62 2.75 2.19
CA LEU A 125 -0.64 1.37 2.69
C LEU A 125 0.45 1.08 3.71
N ILE A 126 1.66 1.57 3.49
CA ILE A 126 2.83 1.22 4.31
C ILE A 126 2.65 1.63 5.78
N PRO A 127 2.31 2.89 6.14
CA PRO A 127 2.15 3.27 7.55
C PRO A 127 1.09 2.44 8.28
N PRO A 128 -0.14 2.24 7.76
CA PRO A 128 -1.12 1.38 8.42
C PRO A 128 -0.66 -0.06 8.62
N VAL A 129 0.06 -0.63 7.64
CA VAL A 129 0.56 -2.01 7.73
C VAL A 129 1.52 -2.16 8.90
N TYR A 130 2.51 -1.28 9.02
CA TYR A 130 3.47 -1.31 10.13
C TYR A 130 2.81 -1.07 11.48
N ILE A 131 1.91 -0.08 11.58
CA ILE A 131 1.23 0.24 12.82
C ILE A 131 0.32 -0.91 13.26
N LEU A 132 -0.45 -1.48 12.34
CA LEU A 132 -1.31 -2.64 12.66
C LEU A 132 -0.49 -3.86 13.05
N ALA A 133 0.63 -4.11 12.38
CA ALA A 133 1.53 -5.20 12.73
C ALA A 133 2.06 -5.04 14.15
N THR A 134 2.54 -3.86 14.54
CA THR A 134 3.07 -3.60 15.88
C THR A 134 2.00 -3.63 16.98
N VAL A 135 0.76 -3.27 16.67
CA VAL A 135 -0.35 -3.33 17.63
C VAL A 135 -0.79 -4.76 17.90
N PHE A 136 -0.84 -5.61 16.88
CA PHE A 136 -1.27 -7.00 17.03
C PHE A 136 -0.14 -7.95 17.42
N TYR A 137 1.10 -7.57 17.18
CA TYR A 137 2.29 -8.37 17.46
C TYR A 137 3.38 -7.50 18.11
N PRO A 138 3.22 -7.12 19.39
CA PRO A 138 4.19 -6.25 20.06
C PRO A 138 5.55 -6.91 20.31
N ASP A 139 5.66 -8.23 20.17
CA ASP A 139 6.87 -9.01 20.43
C ASP A 139 7.69 -9.33 19.17
N LEU A 140 7.34 -8.75 18.00
CA LEU A 140 8.13 -8.82 16.77
C LEU A 140 9.04 -7.62 16.63
#